data_32f89d05f793fbcfe10c62e74fccda0a
#
_entry.id   32f89d05f793fbcfe10c62e74fccda0a
#
_cell.length_a   1.000
_cell.length_b   1.000
_cell.length_c   1.000
_cell.angle_alpha   90.00
_cell.angle_beta   90.00
_cell.angle_gamma   90.00
#
_symmetry.space_group_name_H-M   'P 1'
#
loop_
_entity.id
_entity.type
_entity.pdbx_description
1 polymer ?
#
loop_
_entity_poly.entity_id
_entity_poly.type
_entity_poly.pdbx_seq_one_letter_code
_entity_poly.pdbx_strand_id
1 'polypeptide(L)'
;MGKERKTSKRIILQIVMWICILISVVTCTRYILWILPRRPKPNNQPKYSTKEECYFKELEKKNNWKNPDRYIYNINEKGEPLPNDSVFFYKNYAYSFGVDIEDSTTFFSLPANTEDTIALYLYNHVVDRTPQLRRIEIIFNYEEDLDERASIGHSRKSEYAVRGKKLVKLKHDME
;
A
#
# COMPACT_ATOMS: atom_id res chain seq x y z
N MET A 1 23.79 -65.07 13.18
CA MET A 1 22.86 -64.25 12.37
C MET A 1 22.05 -63.19 13.10
N GLY A 2 22.07 -63.06 14.43
CA GLY A 2 21.25 -62.09 15.19
C GLY A 2 21.87 -60.69 15.41
N LYS A 3 23.20 -60.56 15.32
CA LYS A 3 23.89 -59.28 15.63
C LYS A 3 23.81 -58.24 14.49
N GLU A 4 23.88 -58.65 13.23
CA GLU A 4 23.83 -57.73 12.08
C GLU A 4 22.45 -57.07 11.91
N ARG A 5 21.34 -57.76 12.16
CA ARG A 5 19.99 -57.21 12.10
C ARG A 5 19.73 -56.09 13.13
N LYS A 6 20.36 -56.18 14.31
CA LYS A 6 20.24 -55.16 15.36
C LYS A 6 20.99 -53.87 15.02
N THR A 7 22.14 -54.00 14.36
CA THR A 7 22.98 -52.86 13.95
C THR A 7 22.32 -52.08 12.81
N SER A 8 21.75 -52.76 11.81
CA SER A 8 21.02 -52.15 10.71
C SER A 8 19.79 -51.37 11.18
N LYS A 9 19.00 -51.91 12.13
CA LYS A 9 17.85 -51.20 12.70
C LYS A 9 18.24 -49.93 13.46
N ARG A 10 19.37 -49.93 14.18
CA ARG A 10 19.88 -48.73 14.86
C ARG A 10 20.33 -47.66 13.90
N ILE A 11 21.00 -48.02 12.82
CA ILE A 11 21.44 -47.09 11.77
C ILE A 11 20.21 -46.44 11.09
N ILE A 12 19.21 -47.24 10.74
CA ILE A 12 17.98 -46.73 10.13
C ILE A 12 17.27 -45.75 11.06
N LEU A 13 17.18 -46.10 12.35
CA LEU A 13 16.55 -45.22 13.35
C LEU A 13 17.29 -43.88 13.51
N GLN A 14 18.62 -43.91 13.49
CA GLN A 14 19.46 -42.71 13.50
C GLN A 14 19.23 -41.82 12.27
N ILE A 15 19.18 -42.42 11.09
CA ILE A 15 18.95 -41.72 9.84
C ILE A 15 17.55 -41.02 9.87
N VAL A 16 16.50 -41.73 10.28
CA VAL A 16 15.15 -41.17 10.43
C VAL A 16 15.12 -40.01 11.41
N MET A 17 15.80 -40.17 12.57
CA MET A 17 15.89 -39.09 13.56
C MET A 17 16.57 -37.85 13.00
N TRP A 18 17.67 -37.99 12.26
CA TRP A 18 18.34 -36.86 11.62
C TRP A 18 17.49 -36.19 10.55
N ILE A 19 16.71 -36.93 9.77
CA ILE A 19 15.77 -36.39 8.79
C ILE A 19 14.68 -35.59 9.49
N CYS A 20 14.12 -36.11 10.58
CA CYS A 20 13.10 -35.38 11.35
C CYS A 20 13.64 -34.06 11.96
N ILE A 21 14.86 -34.08 12.49
CA ILE A 21 15.52 -32.84 12.99
C ILE A 21 15.72 -31.84 11.86
N LEU A 22 16.19 -32.27 10.69
CA LEU A 22 16.40 -31.40 9.52
C LEU A 22 15.09 -30.77 9.05
N ILE A 23 14.02 -31.53 8.96
CA ILE A 23 12.69 -31.02 8.60
C ILE A 23 12.21 -30.00 9.64
N SER A 24 12.38 -30.27 10.93
CA SER A 24 12.00 -29.37 12.01
C SER A 24 12.78 -28.06 11.95
N VAL A 25 14.07 -28.10 11.72
CA VAL A 25 14.90 -26.89 11.57
C VAL A 25 14.48 -26.06 10.36
N VAL A 26 14.20 -26.68 9.22
CA VAL A 26 13.76 -25.98 8.00
C VAL A 26 12.37 -25.34 8.20
N THR A 27 11.45 -26.04 8.86
CA THR A 27 10.11 -25.49 9.15
C THR A 27 10.17 -24.35 10.17
N CYS A 28 10.96 -24.49 11.24
CA CYS A 28 11.17 -23.44 12.23
C CYS A 28 11.83 -22.19 11.62
N THR A 29 12.86 -22.36 10.78
CA THR A 29 13.51 -21.22 10.10
C THR A 29 12.55 -20.49 9.14
N ARG A 30 11.74 -21.22 8.39
CA ARG A 30 10.70 -20.60 7.55
C ARG A 30 9.68 -19.83 8.37
N TYR A 31 9.25 -20.40 9.49
CA TYR A 31 8.30 -19.74 10.38
C TYR A 31 8.88 -18.48 11.04
N ILE A 32 10.13 -18.53 11.50
CA ILE A 32 10.85 -17.39 12.05
C ILE A 32 11.03 -16.29 10.98
N LEU A 33 11.41 -16.65 9.74
CA LEU A 33 11.55 -15.69 8.64
C LEU A 33 10.21 -15.07 8.23
N TRP A 34 9.10 -15.75 8.47
CA TRP A 34 7.78 -15.21 8.19
C TRP A 34 7.29 -14.25 9.29
N ILE A 35 7.66 -14.51 10.57
CA ILE A 35 7.31 -13.68 11.74
C ILE A 35 8.26 -12.48 11.89
N LEU A 36 9.52 -12.58 11.41
CA LEU A 36 10.44 -11.45 11.46
C LEU A 36 9.84 -10.26 10.69
N PRO A 37 9.67 -9.11 11.36
CA PRO A 37 9.17 -7.92 10.70
C PRO A 37 10.09 -7.62 9.52
N ARG A 38 9.54 -7.63 8.31
CA ARG A 38 10.28 -7.22 7.11
C ARG A 38 10.73 -5.80 7.38
N ARG A 39 12.03 -5.55 7.27
CA ARG A 39 12.56 -4.18 7.37
C ARG A 39 11.75 -3.32 6.42
N PRO A 40 11.14 -2.22 6.89
CA PRO A 40 10.43 -1.33 6.00
C PRO A 40 11.37 -0.96 4.86
N LYS A 41 10.91 -1.11 3.63
CA LYS A 41 11.67 -0.65 2.46
C LYS A 41 11.93 0.83 2.67
N PRO A 42 13.13 1.36 2.37
CA PRO A 42 13.38 2.77 2.46
C PRO A 42 12.31 3.52 1.68
N ASN A 43 11.73 4.54 2.27
CA ASN A 43 10.73 5.36 1.61
C ASN A 43 11.42 6.17 0.50
N ASN A 44 11.34 5.66 -0.72
CA ASN A 44 11.92 6.29 -1.91
C ASN A 44 11.04 7.42 -2.47
N GLN A 45 10.07 7.89 -1.69
CA GLN A 45 9.21 8.98 -2.11
C GLN A 45 9.99 10.31 -2.13
N PRO A 46 9.79 11.15 -3.14
CA PRO A 46 10.35 12.50 -3.15
C PRO A 46 9.86 13.28 -1.92
N LYS A 47 10.62 14.26 -1.47
CA LYS A 47 10.15 15.17 -0.42
C LYS A 47 8.90 15.93 -0.86
N TYR A 48 8.04 16.29 0.07
CA TYR A 48 6.91 17.15 -0.23
C TYR A 48 7.39 18.51 -0.75
N SER A 49 6.66 19.04 -1.71
CA SER A 49 6.80 20.43 -2.10
C SER A 49 6.16 21.33 -1.03
N THR A 50 6.57 22.58 -0.98
CA THR A 50 5.97 23.56 -0.06
C THR A 50 4.45 23.69 -0.27
N LYS A 51 3.97 23.55 -1.52
CA LYS A 51 2.53 23.57 -1.84
C LYS A 51 1.79 22.37 -1.24
N GLU A 52 2.38 21.17 -1.31
CA GLU A 52 1.83 19.96 -0.70
C GLU A 52 1.75 20.09 0.82
N GLU A 53 2.85 20.52 1.47
CA GLU A 53 2.87 20.72 2.92
C GLU A 53 1.82 21.72 3.40
N CYS A 54 1.69 22.86 2.70
CA CYS A 54 0.69 23.86 3.04
C CYS A 54 -0.73 23.32 2.90
N TYR A 55 -1.00 22.62 1.79
CA TYR A 55 -2.32 22.06 1.52
C TYR A 55 -2.71 20.95 2.50
N PHE A 56 -1.79 20.07 2.83
CA PHE A 56 -2.04 18.97 3.77
C PHE A 56 -2.35 19.52 5.17
N LYS A 57 -1.58 20.49 5.64
CA LYS A 57 -1.86 21.18 6.92
C LYS A 57 -3.21 21.91 6.92
N GLU A 58 -3.61 22.48 5.78
CA GLU A 58 -4.93 23.10 5.64
C GLU A 58 -6.06 22.08 5.74
N LEU A 59 -5.92 20.93 5.09
CA LEU A 59 -6.90 19.84 5.16
C LEU A 59 -7.04 19.28 6.57
N GLU A 60 -5.94 19.03 7.27
CA GLU A 60 -5.95 18.60 8.68
C GLU A 60 -6.71 19.61 9.55
N LYS A 61 -6.37 20.89 9.42
CA LYS A 61 -6.97 21.93 10.26
C LYS A 61 -8.46 22.19 9.95
N LYS A 62 -8.85 22.17 8.68
CA LYS A 62 -10.19 22.52 8.24
C LYS A 62 -11.20 21.39 8.42
N ASN A 63 -10.77 20.16 8.13
CA ASN A 63 -11.67 19.02 8.07
C ASN A 63 -11.47 18.04 9.23
N ASN A 64 -10.50 18.27 10.10
CA ASN A 64 -10.07 17.32 11.14
C ASN A 64 -9.69 15.96 10.58
N TRP A 65 -9.18 15.94 9.35
CA TRP A 65 -8.67 14.72 8.72
C TRP A 65 -7.26 14.44 9.20
N LYS A 66 -6.90 13.16 9.26
CA LYS A 66 -5.61 12.73 9.80
C LYS A 66 -4.70 12.19 8.70
N ASN A 67 -3.41 12.32 8.95
CA ASN A 67 -2.37 11.72 8.12
C ASN A 67 -2.54 11.98 6.61
N PRO A 68 -2.82 13.22 6.16
CA PRO A 68 -2.83 13.47 4.72
C PRO A 68 -1.44 13.17 4.16
N ASP A 69 -1.38 12.23 3.25
CA ASP A 69 -0.14 11.73 2.66
C ASP A 69 -0.31 11.53 1.16
N ARG A 70 0.80 11.40 0.47
CA ARG A 70 0.81 11.06 -0.94
C ARG A 70 1.80 9.97 -1.24
N TYR A 71 1.47 9.19 -2.23
CA TYR A 71 2.33 8.17 -2.79
C TYR A 71 2.44 8.35 -4.30
N ILE A 72 3.67 8.44 -4.82
CA ILE A 72 3.93 8.53 -6.25
C ILE A 72 4.48 7.19 -6.71
N TYR A 73 3.90 6.63 -7.76
CA TYR A 73 4.33 5.36 -8.33
C TYR A 73 4.29 5.36 -9.85
N ASN A 74 5.17 4.57 -10.46
CA ASN A 74 5.23 4.41 -11.90
C ASN A 74 4.06 3.58 -12.41
N ILE A 75 3.56 3.95 -13.57
CA ILE A 75 2.53 3.18 -14.30
C ILE A 75 3.00 2.91 -15.72
N ASN A 76 2.53 1.78 -16.28
CA ASN A 76 2.75 1.46 -17.69
C ASN A 76 1.79 2.26 -18.59
N GLU A 77 1.87 2.05 -19.91
CA GLU A 77 0.99 2.72 -20.88
C GLU A 77 -0.48 2.35 -20.74
N LYS A 78 -0.78 1.18 -20.15
CA LYS A 78 -2.14 0.74 -19.82
C LYS A 78 -2.66 1.34 -18.51
N GLY A 79 -1.79 2.01 -17.74
CA GLY A 79 -2.13 2.59 -16.45
C GLY A 79 -2.00 1.61 -15.27
N GLU A 80 -1.41 0.44 -15.47
CA GLU A 80 -1.18 -0.52 -14.39
C GLU A 80 0.06 -0.15 -13.59
N PRO A 81 0.06 -0.32 -12.25
CA PRO A 81 1.22 -0.06 -11.42
C PRO A 81 2.43 -0.90 -11.84
N LEU A 82 3.58 -0.28 -11.88
CA LEU A 82 4.86 -0.97 -12.07
C LEU A 82 5.52 -1.24 -10.72
N PRO A 83 6.31 -2.32 -10.58
CA PRO A 83 7.10 -2.57 -9.39
C PRO A 83 8.01 -1.37 -9.08
N ASN A 84 8.02 -0.94 -7.83
CA ASN A 84 8.75 0.27 -7.39
C ASN A 84 10.27 0.05 -7.25
N ASP A 85 10.87 -0.80 -8.04
CA ASP A 85 12.27 -1.22 -7.88
C ASP A 85 13.28 -0.20 -8.45
N SER A 86 12.84 0.79 -9.20
CA SER A 86 13.75 1.76 -9.83
C SER A 86 13.18 3.17 -9.84
N VAL A 87 13.55 3.84 -9.02
CA VAL A 87 13.26 4.96 -8.22
C VAL A 87 13.31 6.36 -8.80
N PHE A 88 13.92 6.75 -9.84
CA PHE A 88 14.24 8.17 -10.03
C PHE A 88 13.78 8.84 -11.33
N PHE A 89 13.23 8.10 -12.28
CA PHE A 89 12.74 8.71 -13.50
C PHE A 89 11.35 8.18 -13.86
N TYR A 90 10.36 8.90 -13.41
CA TYR A 90 8.98 8.62 -13.79
C TYR A 90 8.77 8.92 -15.28
N LYS A 91 8.69 7.89 -16.12
CA LYS A 91 8.24 8.06 -17.51
C LYS A 91 6.77 8.41 -17.55
N ASN A 92 5.95 7.64 -16.81
CA ASN A 92 4.56 7.90 -16.54
C ASN A 92 4.31 7.54 -15.08
N TYR A 93 3.62 8.41 -14.35
CA TYR A 93 3.36 8.17 -12.95
C TYR A 93 1.93 8.52 -12.54
N ALA A 94 1.50 7.90 -11.47
CA ALA A 94 0.30 8.23 -10.73
C ALA A 94 0.68 8.98 -9.44
N TYR A 95 -0.14 9.96 -9.09
CA TYR A 95 -0.12 10.69 -7.83
C TYR A 95 -1.31 10.22 -7.00
N SER A 96 -1.07 9.45 -5.96
CA SER A 96 -2.10 8.95 -5.07
C SER A 96 -2.08 9.78 -3.79
N PHE A 97 -3.18 10.42 -3.47
CA PHE A 97 -3.40 11.18 -2.24
C PHE A 97 -4.31 10.37 -1.33
N GLY A 98 -3.87 10.16 -0.10
CA GLY A 98 -4.60 9.43 0.93
C GLY A 98 -4.83 10.28 2.16
N VAL A 99 -5.92 10.03 2.88
CA VAL A 99 -6.23 10.64 4.16
C VAL A 99 -7.07 9.71 5.01
N ASP A 100 -6.83 9.73 6.32
CA ASP A 100 -7.57 8.95 7.29
C ASP A 100 -8.66 9.82 7.95
N ILE A 101 -9.86 9.27 8.09
CA ILE A 101 -11.00 9.89 8.72
C ILE A 101 -11.32 9.07 9.97
N GLU A 102 -11.21 9.70 11.16
CA GLU A 102 -11.39 8.98 12.43
C GLU A 102 -12.86 8.71 12.77
N ASP A 103 -13.78 9.54 12.25
CA ASP A 103 -15.21 9.46 12.58
C ASP A 103 -16.01 8.79 11.48
N SER A 104 -16.71 7.70 11.83
CA SER A 104 -17.56 6.94 10.91
C SER A 104 -18.64 7.79 10.26
N THR A 105 -19.30 8.64 11.07
CA THR A 105 -20.38 9.51 10.57
C THR A 105 -19.85 10.46 9.51
N THR A 106 -18.68 11.05 9.74
CA THR A 106 -18.00 11.91 8.77
C THR A 106 -17.64 11.12 7.52
N PHE A 107 -17.07 9.92 7.65
CA PHE A 107 -16.68 9.11 6.49
C PHE A 107 -17.87 8.75 5.61
N PHE A 108 -18.95 8.22 6.21
CA PHE A 108 -20.12 7.78 5.45
C PHE A 108 -21.00 8.93 4.94
N SER A 109 -20.91 10.10 5.55
CA SER A 109 -21.65 11.30 5.11
C SER A 109 -20.90 12.18 4.12
N LEU A 110 -19.66 11.84 3.75
CA LEU A 110 -18.89 12.60 2.78
C LEU A 110 -19.68 12.79 1.47
N PRO A 111 -19.83 14.04 0.99
CA PRO A 111 -20.48 14.29 -0.30
C PRO A 111 -19.85 13.49 -1.44
N ALA A 112 -20.68 13.04 -2.39
CA ALA A 112 -20.24 12.22 -3.53
C ALA A 112 -19.21 12.90 -4.45
N ASN A 113 -19.11 14.25 -4.39
CA ASN A 113 -18.19 15.04 -5.19
C ASN A 113 -16.95 15.52 -4.41
N THR A 114 -16.75 15.05 -3.18
CA THR A 114 -15.60 15.47 -2.36
C THR A 114 -14.29 15.13 -3.03
N GLU A 115 -14.15 13.90 -3.55
CA GLU A 115 -12.96 13.46 -4.27
C GLU A 115 -12.74 14.27 -5.54
N ASP A 116 -13.81 14.62 -6.26
CA ASP A 116 -13.71 15.41 -7.49
C ASP A 116 -13.15 16.80 -7.18
N THR A 117 -13.61 17.42 -6.09
CA THR A 117 -13.15 18.73 -5.63
C THR A 117 -11.66 18.69 -5.24
N ILE A 118 -11.25 17.68 -4.47
CA ILE A 118 -9.86 17.53 -4.04
C ILE A 118 -8.95 17.22 -5.23
N ALA A 119 -9.35 16.28 -6.10
CA ALA A 119 -8.57 15.95 -7.29
C ALA A 119 -8.35 17.16 -8.20
N LEU A 120 -9.39 17.95 -8.39
CA LEU A 120 -9.32 19.17 -9.19
C LEU A 120 -8.42 20.24 -8.54
N TYR A 121 -8.51 20.40 -7.21
CA TYR A 121 -7.66 21.33 -6.48
C TYR A 121 -6.20 20.92 -6.52
N LEU A 122 -5.90 19.64 -6.22
CA LEU A 122 -4.55 19.07 -6.32
C LEU A 122 -3.96 19.29 -7.71
N TYR A 123 -4.71 18.94 -8.74
CA TYR A 123 -4.28 19.11 -10.13
C TYR A 123 -4.01 20.56 -10.51
N ASN A 124 -4.82 21.49 -10.05
CA ASN A 124 -4.72 22.89 -10.46
C ASN A 124 -3.70 23.69 -9.64
N HIS A 125 -3.48 23.36 -8.37
CA HIS A 125 -2.78 24.25 -7.44
C HIS A 125 -1.59 23.60 -6.74
N VAL A 126 -1.59 22.29 -6.56
CA VAL A 126 -0.62 21.60 -5.71
C VAL A 126 0.42 20.80 -6.51
N VAL A 127 -0.04 19.95 -7.41
CA VAL A 127 0.82 19.04 -8.16
C VAL A 127 1.41 19.75 -9.38
N ASP A 128 2.70 19.54 -9.61
CA ASP A 128 3.34 20.04 -10.82
C ASP A 128 2.82 19.27 -12.05
N ARG A 129 2.22 20.01 -12.99
CA ARG A 129 1.62 19.45 -14.20
C ARG A 129 2.69 19.07 -15.22
N THR A 130 3.40 17.99 -14.93
CA THR A 130 4.38 17.45 -15.87
C THR A 130 3.71 16.57 -16.93
N PRO A 131 4.29 16.43 -18.12
CA PRO A 131 3.77 15.52 -19.14
C PRO A 131 3.74 14.06 -18.71
N GLN A 132 4.49 13.71 -17.67
CA GLN A 132 4.59 12.37 -17.12
C GLN A 132 3.47 12.03 -16.13
N LEU A 133 2.78 13.02 -15.55
CA LEU A 133 1.63 12.80 -14.70
C LEU A 133 0.46 12.26 -15.54
N ARG A 134 0.04 11.04 -15.30
CA ARG A 134 -1.03 10.35 -16.04
C ARG A 134 -2.29 10.12 -15.23
N ARG A 135 -2.14 10.02 -13.90
CA ARG A 135 -3.26 9.69 -13.02
C ARG A 135 -3.16 10.44 -11.70
N ILE A 136 -4.31 10.83 -11.17
CA ILE A 136 -4.47 11.26 -9.78
C ILE A 136 -5.47 10.31 -9.13
N GLU A 137 -5.15 9.85 -7.93
CA GLU A 137 -6.02 9.02 -7.11
C GLU A 137 -6.31 9.72 -5.80
N ILE A 138 -7.54 9.63 -5.35
CA ILE A 138 -7.97 10.14 -4.06
C ILE A 138 -8.49 8.97 -3.26
N ILE A 139 -7.97 8.79 -2.04
CA ILE A 139 -8.29 7.68 -1.17
C ILE A 139 -8.67 8.23 0.20
N PHE A 140 -9.88 7.94 0.65
CA PHE A 140 -10.30 8.14 2.04
C PHE A 140 -10.32 6.79 2.74
N ASN A 141 -9.69 6.73 3.90
CA ASN A 141 -9.67 5.53 4.73
C ASN A 141 -10.40 5.83 6.04
N TYR A 142 -11.09 4.83 6.54
CA TYR A 142 -11.66 4.80 7.87
C TYR A 142 -11.43 3.41 8.46
N GLU A 143 -10.95 3.33 9.68
CA GLU A 143 -10.76 2.09 10.41
C GLU A 143 -11.77 2.02 11.54
N GLU A 144 -12.58 0.97 11.53
CA GLU A 144 -13.58 0.68 12.56
C GLU A 144 -13.02 -0.36 13.53
N ASP A 145 -12.78 0.07 14.77
CA ASP A 145 -12.36 -0.85 15.84
C ASP A 145 -13.56 -1.70 16.28
N LEU A 146 -13.46 -3.01 16.12
CA LEU A 146 -14.47 -3.96 16.58
C LEU A 146 -14.24 -4.40 18.02
N ASP A 147 -12.98 -4.65 18.36
CA ASP A 147 -12.50 -5.00 19.69
C ASP A 147 -11.00 -4.70 19.84
N GLU A 148 -10.39 -5.04 20.98
CA GLU A 148 -8.95 -4.80 21.25
C GLU A 148 -7.99 -5.49 20.25
N ARG A 149 -8.48 -6.38 19.37
CA ARG A 149 -7.64 -7.21 18.49
C ARG A 149 -8.09 -7.23 17.03
N ALA A 150 -9.22 -6.60 16.71
CA ALA A 150 -9.79 -6.65 15.38
C ALA A 150 -10.31 -5.27 14.94
N SER A 151 -9.96 -4.85 13.73
CA SER A 151 -10.51 -3.68 13.08
C SER A 151 -10.97 -4.01 11.65
N ILE A 152 -11.93 -3.26 11.15
CA ILE A 152 -12.38 -3.31 9.75
C ILE A 152 -11.98 -2.02 9.07
N GLY A 153 -11.19 -2.15 8.00
CA GLY A 153 -10.81 -1.02 7.16
C GLY A 153 -11.87 -0.75 6.09
N HIS A 154 -12.35 0.49 6.03
CA HIS A 154 -13.19 1.00 4.96
C HIS A 154 -12.36 1.94 4.08
N SER A 155 -12.52 1.83 2.77
CA SER A 155 -11.83 2.72 1.83
C SER A 155 -12.76 3.17 0.73
N ARG A 156 -12.68 4.47 0.43
CA ARG A 156 -13.40 5.09 -0.69
C ARG A 156 -12.35 5.68 -1.65
N LYS A 157 -12.28 5.14 -2.86
CA LYS A 157 -11.27 5.49 -3.86
C LYS A 157 -11.92 6.08 -5.11
N SER A 158 -11.33 7.15 -5.63
CA SER A 158 -11.66 7.71 -6.94
C SER A 158 -10.40 7.93 -7.75
N GLU A 159 -10.45 7.60 -9.04
CA GLU A 159 -9.32 7.71 -9.96
C GLU A 159 -9.62 8.69 -11.10
N TYR A 160 -8.62 9.47 -11.48
CA TYR A 160 -8.73 10.50 -12.52
C TYR A 160 -7.57 10.39 -13.49
N ALA A 161 -7.88 10.23 -14.77
CA ALA A 161 -6.88 10.28 -15.82
C ALA A 161 -6.56 11.73 -16.20
N VAL A 162 -5.29 12.04 -16.35
CA VAL A 162 -4.81 13.31 -16.90
C VAL A 162 -4.72 13.19 -18.43
N ARG A 163 -5.62 13.86 -19.12
CA ARG A 163 -5.67 13.89 -20.60
C ARG A 163 -5.41 15.30 -21.11
N GLY A 164 -4.19 15.55 -21.54
CA GLY A 164 -3.76 16.90 -21.90
C GLY A 164 -3.81 17.85 -20.71
N LYS A 165 -4.68 18.87 -20.77
CA LYS A 165 -4.88 19.85 -19.69
C LYS A 165 -6.15 19.60 -18.86
N LYS A 166 -6.79 18.43 -19.01
CA LYS A 166 -8.04 18.09 -18.35
C LYS A 166 -7.89 16.88 -17.44
N LEU A 167 -8.62 16.91 -16.34
CA LEU A 167 -8.78 15.78 -15.43
C LEU A 167 -10.11 15.08 -15.77
N VAL A 168 -10.08 13.79 -15.99
CA VAL A 168 -11.25 12.98 -16.37
C VAL A 168 -11.41 11.84 -15.36
N LYS A 169 -12.53 11.81 -14.64
CA LYS A 169 -12.84 10.72 -13.71
C LYS A 169 -12.95 9.39 -14.45
N LEU A 170 -12.24 8.39 -13.97
CA LEU A 170 -12.35 7.04 -14.48
C LEU A 170 -13.57 6.37 -13.82
N LYS A 171 -14.44 5.80 -14.61
CA LYS A 171 -15.50 4.95 -14.07
C LYS A 171 -14.88 3.59 -13.75
N HIS A 172 -14.91 3.17 -12.49
CA HIS A 172 -14.77 1.77 -12.16
C HIS A 172 -16.09 1.10 -12.51
N ASP A 173 -16.08 0.25 -13.55
CA ASP A 173 -17.13 -0.74 -13.68
C ASP A 173 -16.98 -1.65 -12.45
N MET A 174 -17.97 -1.59 -11.55
CA MET A 174 -18.03 -2.51 -10.42
C MET A 174 -18.31 -3.89 -11.01
N GLU A 175 -17.27 -4.74 -11.02
CA GLU A 175 -17.43 -6.18 -11.23
C GLU A 175 -18.05 -6.85 -10.01
#